data_e0bc9311fc4de74aef1c1395dd51e1e1
#
_entry.id   e0bc9311fc4de74aef1c1395dd51e1e1
#
_cell.length_a   1.000
_cell.length_b   1.000
_cell.length_c   1.000
_cell.angle_alpha   90.00
_cell.angle_beta   90.00
_cell.angle_gamma   90.00
#
_symmetry.space_group_name_H-M   'P 1'
#
loop_
_entity.id
_entity.type
_entity.pdbx_description
1 polymer ?
#
loop_
_entity_poly.entity_id
_entity_poly.type
_entity_poly.pdbx_seq_one_letter_code
_entity_poly.pdbx_strand_id
1 'polypeptide(L)'
;MKSFWSRNVPRTFLIVLALGAVLLLGARLYGAYRWNTQTRELRARLEAARAPVLPQTVDFRELEGLPAPVGRYFRTVLKDGQPMVSGVRVRHTGAFNMGEGAEDDWKPFTSDQAVVARRPGFDWNGRVAMRPGLPVRVHDSYVAGEGVLHASLLGLFTVVDMHDTGEVAEGELMRFFAEAAWYPTALLPSQDVRWEAAGGRSAYATLAEGEHTIRMLFTFDERGLIDTVSAETRGRALGDEIVPTPWQGRFWDYRERGGMLVPLDGEVAWLPPEGEKPYWRGHITEIHYQPAP
;
A
#
# COMPACT_ATOMS: atom_id res chain seq x y z
N MET A 1 -41.84 25.67 -45.21
CA MET A 1 -41.05 24.45 -45.43
C MET A 1 -40.72 23.85 -44.04
N LYS A 2 -41.48 22.82 -43.62
CA LYS A 2 -41.24 22.10 -42.37
C LYS A 2 -40.36 20.90 -42.69
N SER A 3 -39.15 20.85 -42.21
CA SER A 3 -38.24 19.71 -42.35
C SER A 3 -38.59 18.64 -41.32
N PHE A 4 -39.15 17.58 -41.78
CA PHE A 4 -39.43 16.32 -41.10
C PHE A 4 -38.14 15.51 -41.08
N TRP A 5 -37.43 15.47 -39.97
CA TRP A 5 -36.44 14.43 -39.66
C TRP A 5 -36.88 13.68 -38.39
N SER A 6 -37.97 12.93 -38.46
CA SER A 6 -38.20 11.84 -37.50
C SER A 6 -37.43 10.61 -38.03
N ARG A 7 -36.19 10.42 -37.58
CA ARG A 7 -35.48 9.16 -37.79
C ARG A 7 -36.15 8.10 -36.94
N ASN A 8 -37.03 7.29 -37.53
CA ASN A 8 -37.51 6.07 -36.91
C ASN A 8 -36.28 5.13 -36.76
N VAL A 9 -35.71 5.06 -35.55
CA VAL A 9 -34.66 4.06 -35.20
C VAL A 9 -35.36 2.68 -35.33
N PRO A 10 -34.86 1.78 -36.20
CA PRO A 10 -35.51 0.48 -36.38
C PRO A 10 -35.51 -0.30 -35.08
N ARG A 11 -36.60 -0.97 -34.76
CA ARG A 11 -36.79 -1.78 -33.53
C ARG A 11 -35.64 -2.77 -33.34
N THR A 12 -35.11 -3.37 -34.39
CA THR A 12 -33.97 -4.27 -34.38
C THR A 12 -32.72 -3.60 -33.83
N PHE A 13 -32.47 -2.33 -34.15
CA PHE A 13 -31.31 -1.58 -33.63
C PHE A 13 -31.41 -1.35 -32.12
N LEU A 14 -32.63 -0.99 -31.63
CA LEU A 14 -32.89 -0.85 -30.20
C LEU A 14 -32.74 -2.17 -29.42
N ILE A 15 -33.16 -3.29 -29.99
CA ILE A 15 -33.00 -4.63 -29.43
C ILE A 15 -31.52 -4.99 -29.33
N VAL A 16 -30.73 -4.76 -30.39
CA VAL A 16 -29.28 -5.03 -30.40
C VAL A 16 -28.55 -4.19 -29.35
N LEU A 17 -28.91 -2.89 -29.24
CA LEU A 17 -28.32 -2.03 -28.20
C LEU A 17 -28.71 -2.50 -26.79
N ALA A 18 -29.96 -2.90 -26.58
CA ALA A 18 -30.40 -3.42 -25.27
C ALA A 18 -29.68 -4.72 -24.91
N LEU A 19 -29.54 -5.65 -25.84
CA LEU A 19 -28.77 -6.89 -25.64
C LEU A 19 -27.29 -6.60 -25.35
N GLY A 20 -26.68 -5.68 -26.09
CA GLY A 20 -25.32 -5.24 -25.84
C GLY A 20 -25.13 -4.63 -24.45
N ALA A 21 -26.07 -3.79 -24.01
CA ALA A 21 -26.08 -3.19 -22.66
C ALA A 21 -26.22 -4.25 -21.57
N VAL A 22 -27.10 -5.24 -21.75
CA VAL A 22 -27.27 -6.37 -20.81
C VAL A 22 -26.01 -7.20 -20.72
N LEU A 23 -25.36 -7.53 -21.84
CA LEU A 23 -24.11 -8.27 -21.86
C LEU A 23 -22.98 -7.51 -21.15
N LEU A 24 -22.84 -6.20 -21.41
CA LEU A 24 -21.87 -5.35 -20.74
C LEU A 24 -22.11 -5.25 -19.23
N LEU A 25 -23.37 -5.12 -18.82
CA LEU A 25 -23.71 -5.13 -17.40
C LEU A 25 -23.40 -6.48 -16.76
N GLY A 26 -23.77 -7.58 -17.42
CA GLY A 26 -23.47 -8.94 -16.96
C GLY A 26 -21.96 -9.18 -16.81
N ALA A 27 -21.17 -8.75 -17.79
CA ALA A 27 -19.70 -8.84 -17.74
C ALA A 27 -19.12 -8.03 -16.56
N ARG A 28 -19.61 -6.80 -16.34
CA ARG A 28 -19.18 -5.97 -15.20
C ARG A 28 -19.53 -6.59 -13.84
N LEU A 29 -20.75 -7.12 -13.71
CA LEU A 29 -21.17 -7.79 -12.47
C LEU A 29 -20.35 -9.04 -12.21
N TYR A 30 -20.09 -9.83 -13.24
CA TYR A 30 -19.25 -11.03 -13.13
C TYR A 30 -17.80 -10.67 -12.78
N GLY A 31 -17.21 -9.66 -13.42
CA GLY A 31 -15.88 -9.18 -13.08
C GLY A 31 -15.78 -8.66 -11.63
N ALA A 32 -16.79 -7.92 -11.17
CA ALA A 32 -16.86 -7.47 -9.80
C ALA A 32 -16.99 -8.64 -8.80
N TYR A 33 -17.82 -9.64 -9.11
CA TYR A 33 -17.98 -10.84 -8.29
C TYR A 33 -16.66 -11.61 -8.19
N ARG A 34 -16.03 -11.90 -9.32
CA ARG A 34 -14.74 -12.60 -9.38
C ARG A 34 -13.67 -11.89 -8.56
N TRP A 35 -13.53 -10.57 -8.75
CA TRP A 35 -12.58 -9.75 -8.00
C TRP A 35 -12.82 -9.79 -6.50
N ASN A 36 -14.08 -9.60 -6.08
CA ASN A 36 -14.43 -9.64 -4.65
C ASN A 36 -14.21 -11.02 -4.02
N THR A 37 -14.30 -12.10 -4.81
CA THR A 37 -13.98 -13.45 -4.34
C THR A 37 -12.49 -13.58 -4.12
N GLN A 38 -11.65 -13.16 -5.07
CA GLN A 38 -10.19 -13.13 -4.92
C GLN A 38 -9.76 -12.29 -3.72
N THR A 39 -10.35 -11.09 -3.53
CA THR A 39 -10.07 -10.25 -2.35
C THR A 39 -10.39 -10.97 -1.04
N ARG A 40 -11.52 -11.68 -0.98
CA ARG A 40 -11.89 -12.44 0.24
C ARG A 40 -10.94 -13.59 0.52
N GLU A 41 -10.53 -14.32 -0.50
CA GLU A 41 -9.57 -15.44 -0.39
C GLU A 41 -8.21 -14.94 0.07
N LEU A 42 -7.70 -13.84 -0.52
CA LEU A 42 -6.42 -13.25 -0.16
C LEU A 42 -6.43 -12.74 1.29
N ARG A 43 -7.49 -12.06 1.70
CA ARG A 43 -7.66 -11.58 3.09
C ARG A 43 -7.89 -12.70 4.09
N ALA A 44 -8.51 -13.80 3.69
CA ALA A 44 -8.64 -14.99 4.54
C ALA A 44 -7.26 -15.64 4.77
N ARG A 45 -6.40 -15.71 3.75
CA ARG A 45 -5.02 -16.17 3.87
C ARG A 45 -4.20 -15.24 4.78
N LEU A 46 -4.34 -13.92 4.59
CA LEU A 46 -3.69 -12.91 5.42
C LEU A 46 -4.07 -13.07 6.91
N GLU A 47 -5.36 -13.23 7.19
CA GLU A 47 -5.85 -13.41 8.56
C GLU A 47 -5.42 -14.75 9.15
N ALA A 48 -5.43 -15.83 8.37
CA ALA A 48 -4.96 -17.15 8.80
C ALA A 48 -3.45 -17.19 9.13
N ALA A 49 -2.66 -16.30 8.51
CA ALA A 49 -1.24 -16.16 8.77
C ALA A 49 -0.92 -15.31 10.02
N ARG A 50 -1.89 -14.58 10.56
CA ARG A 50 -1.72 -13.70 11.71
C ARG A 50 -1.11 -14.41 12.91
N ALA A 51 -0.07 -13.84 13.48
CA ALA A 51 0.50 -14.27 14.74
C ALA A 51 0.11 -13.32 15.89
N PRO A 52 0.09 -13.80 17.13
CA PRO A 52 -0.15 -12.95 18.30
C PRO A 52 0.91 -11.84 18.41
N VAL A 53 0.47 -10.62 18.68
CA VAL A 53 1.36 -9.50 18.99
C VAL A 53 1.69 -9.55 20.49
N LEU A 54 2.97 -9.63 20.81
CA LEU A 54 3.50 -9.63 22.16
C LEU A 54 4.69 -8.66 22.24
N PRO A 55 4.79 -7.84 23.31
CA PRO A 55 3.81 -7.65 24.39
C PRO A 55 2.50 -7.07 23.88
N GLN A 56 1.43 -7.07 24.70
CA GLN A 56 0.13 -6.53 24.29
C GLN A 56 0.04 -5.00 24.43
N THR A 57 0.96 -4.41 25.18
CA THR A 57 1.06 -2.96 25.40
C THR A 57 2.45 -2.45 25.11
N VAL A 58 2.53 -1.19 24.70
CA VAL A 58 3.79 -0.47 24.51
C VAL A 58 4.49 -0.28 25.85
N ASP A 59 5.77 -0.59 25.91
CA ASP A 59 6.61 -0.41 27.08
C ASP A 59 7.81 0.48 26.71
N PHE A 60 7.85 1.71 27.20
CA PHE A 60 8.94 2.63 26.88
C PHE A 60 10.32 2.22 27.44
N ARG A 61 10.40 1.16 28.24
CA ARG A 61 11.68 0.56 28.62
C ARG A 61 12.41 -0.06 27.42
N GLU A 62 11.69 -0.54 26.42
CA GLU A 62 12.30 -1.08 25.19
C GLU A 62 12.95 0.00 24.30
N LEU A 63 12.70 1.29 24.59
CA LEU A 63 13.31 2.41 23.90
C LEU A 63 14.69 2.78 24.45
N GLU A 64 15.11 2.16 25.56
CA GLU A 64 16.43 2.37 26.15
C GLU A 64 17.52 1.79 25.23
N GLY A 65 18.55 2.59 24.97
CA GLY A 65 19.64 2.19 24.08
C GLY A 65 19.38 2.34 22.59
N LEU A 66 18.16 2.72 22.18
CA LEU A 66 17.88 3.03 20.78
C LEU A 66 18.62 4.30 20.32
N PRO A 67 18.92 4.44 19.01
CA PRO A 67 19.40 5.69 18.45
C PRO A 67 18.51 6.87 18.85
N ALA A 68 19.11 8.00 19.24
CA ALA A 68 18.38 9.14 19.77
C ALA A 68 17.19 9.61 18.90
N PRO A 69 17.29 9.68 17.54
CA PRO A 69 16.14 10.06 16.71
C PRO A 69 14.99 9.05 16.78
N VAL A 70 15.29 7.75 16.91
CA VAL A 70 14.30 6.67 17.01
C VAL A 70 13.56 6.72 18.35
N GLY A 71 14.31 6.82 19.46
CA GLY A 71 13.72 6.96 20.78
C GLY A 71 12.84 8.21 20.90
N ARG A 72 13.22 9.33 20.24
CA ARG A 72 12.41 10.54 20.15
C ARG A 72 11.14 10.29 19.35
N TYR A 73 11.24 9.66 18.18
CA TYR A 73 10.08 9.31 17.35
C TYR A 73 9.03 8.56 18.14
N PHE A 74 9.38 7.43 18.75
CA PHE A 74 8.40 6.63 19.49
C PHE A 74 7.75 7.41 20.64
N ARG A 75 8.50 8.20 21.40
CA ARG A 75 7.93 9.03 22.46
C ARG A 75 7.03 10.15 21.95
N THR A 76 7.21 10.57 20.69
CA THR A 76 6.36 11.57 20.03
C THR A 76 5.06 10.97 19.52
N VAL A 77 5.11 9.74 18.96
CA VAL A 77 3.96 9.17 18.23
C VAL A 77 3.17 8.13 19.04
N LEU A 78 3.73 7.60 20.13
CA LEU A 78 3.10 6.59 21.01
C LEU A 78 2.94 7.11 22.44
N LYS A 79 2.16 6.39 23.23
CA LYS A 79 2.01 6.58 24.67
C LYS A 79 2.43 5.29 25.39
N ASP A 80 3.15 5.42 26.51
CA ASP A 80 3.51 4.28 27.34
C ASP A 80 2.27 3.59 27.86
N GLY A 81 2.23 2.27 27.84
CA GLY A 81 1.09 1.45 28.27
C GLY A 81 -0.09 1.40 27.29
N GLN A 82 -0.05 2.11 26.14
CA GLN A 82 -1.12 1.97 25.15
C GLN A 82 -1.14 0.57 24.53
N PRO A 83 -2.30 0.08 24.04
CA PRO A 83 -2.38 -1.19 23.36
C PRO A 83 -1.49 -1.24 22.09
N MET A 84 -0.85 -2.37 21.86
CA MET A 84 -0.20 -2.66 20.59
C MET A 84 -1.24 -2.85 19.50
N VAL A 85 -0.87 -2.56 18.25
CA VAL A 85 -1.72 -2.76 17.08
C VAL A 85 -1.49 -4.16 16.53
N SER A 86 -2.55 -4.95 16.40
CA SER A 86 -2.49 -6.29 15.79
C SER A 86 -2.94 -6.29 14.32
N GLY A 87 -3.75 -5.32 13.92
CA GLY A 87 -4.19 -5.16 12.54
C GLY A 87 -4.70 -3.76 12.26
N VAL A 88 -4.76 -3.41 10.97
CA VAL A 88 -5.21 -2.09 10.52
C VAL A 88 -6.10 -2.23 9.29
N ARG A 89 -7.10 -1.36 9.20
CA ARG A 89 -7.85 -1.11 7.98
C ARG A 89 -7.64 0.33 7.57
N VAL A 90 -7.19 0.54 6.34
CA VAL A 90 -6.90 1.88 5.81
C VAL A 90 -7.64 2.08 4.51
N ARG A 91 -8.22 3.27 4.32
CA ARG A 91 -8.74 3.71 3.03
C ARG A 91 -7.93 4.89 2.53
N HIS A 92 -7.59 4.85 1.25
CA HIS A 92 -6.88 5.92 0.59
C HIS A 92 -7.65 6.48 -0.60
N THR A 93 -7.39 7.74 -0.89
CA THR A 93 -7.59 8.35 -2.19
C THR A 93 -6.25 8.92 -2.66
N GLY A 94 -6.06 9.04 -3.97
CA GLY A 94 -4.79 9.56 -4.46
C GLY A 94 -4.67 9.46 -5.96
N ALA A 95 -3.44 9.45 -6.45
CA ALA A 95 -3.13 9.31 -7.86
C ALA A 95 -1.90 8.43 -8.10
N PHE A 96 -1.97 7.64 -9.15
CA PHE A 96 -0.85 6.89 -9.75
C PHE A 96 -0.35 7.57 -11.00
N ASN A 97 0.95 7.73 -11.13
CA ASN A 97 1.57 8.17 -12.36
C ASN A 97 1.80 6.94 -13.27
N MET A 98 1.07 6.91 -14.38
CA MET A 98 1.16 5.86 -15.40
C MET A 98 2.09 6.25 -16.56
N GLY A 99 2.75 7.43 -16.47
CA GLY A 99 3.69 7.90 -17.48
C GLY A 99 4.99 7.11 -17.43
N GLU A 100 5.36 6.48 -18.54
CA GLU A 100 6.64 5.75 -18.69
C GLU A 100 7.80 6.64 -19.14
N GLY A 101 7.52 7.88 -19.57
CA GLY A 101 8.48 8.80 -20.15
C GLY A 101 8.74 10.05 -19.32
N ALA A 102 8.99 11.16 -20.04
CA ALA A 102 9.21 12.48 -19.46
C ALA A 102 7.92 13.20 -19.06
N GLU A 103 6.77 12.75 -19.54
CA GLU A 103 5.46 13.35 -19.24
C GLU A 103 4.73 12.53 -18.18
N ASP A 104 4.22 13.23 -17.19
CA ASP A 104 3.38 12.64 -16.14
C ASP A 104 1.99 12.30 -16.67
N ASP A 105 1.47 11.14 -16.30
CA ASP A 105 0.09 10.71 -16.58
C ASP A 105 -0.60 10.24 -15.29
N TRP A 106 -0.96 11.18 -14.43
CA TRP A 106 -1.56 10.89 -13.13
C TRP A 106 -3.01 10.44 -13.27
N LYS A 107 -3.32 9.23 -12.78
CA LYS A 107 -4.66 8.63 -12.75
C LYS A 107 -5.16 8.56 -11.32
N PRO A 108 -6.36 9.07 -11.03
CA PRO A 108 -6.93 8.99 -9.69
C PRO A 108 -7.23 7.55 -9.29
N PHE A 109 -7.02 7.24 -8.02
CA PHE A 109 -7.37 5.95 -7.43
C PHE A 109 -8.13 6.08 -6.11
N THR A 110 -8.80 5.00 -5.75
CA THR A 110 -9.28 4.72 -4.39
C THR A 110 -8.81 3.35 -3.97
N SER A 111 -8.58 3.13 -2.69
CA SER A 111 -8.18 1.82 -2.18
C SER A 111 -8.73 1.52 -0.79
N ASP A 112 -8.76 0.23 -0.48
CA ASP A 112 -9.04 -0.34 0.83
C ASP A 112 -7.95 -1.36 1.14
N GLN A 113 -7.21 -1.13 2.23
CA GLN A 113 -6.08 -1.96 2.63
C GLN A 113 -6.36 -2.64 3.96
N ALA A 114 -6.01 -3.91 4.04
CA ALA A 114 -5.94 -4.68 5.27
C ALA A 114 -4.50 -4.96 5.63
N VAL A 115 -4.13 -4.77 6.90
CA VAL A 115 -2.78 -5.03 7.41
C VAL A 115 -2.85 -5.94 8.63
N VAL A 116 -1.89 -6.85 8.74
CA VAL A 116 -1.61 -7.67 9.92
C VAL A 116 -0.20 -7.32 10.39
N ALA A 117 -0.06 -6.88 11.65
CA ALA A 117 1.18 -6.34 12.17
C ALA A 117 2.22 -7.43 12.52
N ARG A 118 1.80 -8.55 13.13
CA ARG A 118 2.70 -9.65 13.52
C ARG A 118 2.58 -10.81 12.55
N ARG A 119 3.71 -11.37 12.15
CA ARG A 119 3.90 -12.07 10.90
C ARG A 119 3.43 -11.18 9.76
N PRO A 120 4.26 -10.16 9.46
CA PRO A 120 3.89 -9.01 8.64
C PRO A 120 3.12 -9.39 7.39
N GLY A 121 2.08 -8.63 7.08
CA GLY A 121 1.37 -8.85 5.85
C GLY A 121 0.31 -7.79 5.58
N PHE A 122 -0.03 -7.61 4.31
CA PHE A 122 -1.09 -6.71 3.88
C PHE A 122 -1.72 -7.13 2.56
N ASP A 123 -2.92 -6.64 2.31
CA ASP A 123 -3.60 -6.65 1.01
C ASP A 123 -4.11 -5.24 0.73
N TRP A 124 -3.50 -4.58 -0.27
CA TRP A 124 -3.96 -3.33 -0.82
C TRP A 124 -4.84 -3.60 -2.05
N ASN A 125 -6.14 -3.35 -1.93
CA ASN A 125 -7.11 -3.50 -3.00
C ASN A 125 -7.41 -2.13 -3.60
N GLY A 126 -6.74 -1.83 -4.70
CA GLY A 126 -6.81 -0.56 -5.42
C GLY A 126 -7.77 -0.58 -6.61
N ARG A 127 -8.25 0.61 -6.94
CA ARG A 127 -9.06 0.86 -8.13
C ARG A 127 -8.57 2.15 -8.80
N VAL A 128 -7.83 2.01 -9.90
CA VAL A 128 -7.28 3.12 -10.69
C VAL A 128 -8.23 3.46 -11.83
N ALA A 129 -8.62 4.72 -11.95
CA ALA A 129 -9.55 5.20 -12.97
C ALA A 129 -8.80 5.56 -14.25
N MET A 130 -8.52 4.57 -15.11
CA MET A 130 -7.79 4.78 -16.37
C MET A 130 -8.58 5.64 -17.37
N ARG A 131 -9.88 5.35 -17.52
CA ARG A 131 -10.85 6.12 -18.33
C ARG A 131 -12.23 6.07 -17.67
N PRO A 132 -13.14 6.98 -17.99
CA PRO A 132 -14.52 6.92 -17.51
C PRO A 132 -15.14 5.55 -17.76
N GLY A 133 -15.54 4.87 -16.68
CA GLY A 133 -16.14 3.54 -16.74
C GLY A 133 -15.20 2.36 -16.97
N LEU A 134 -13.89 2.57 -17.09
CA LEU A 134 -12.87 1.52 -17.32
C LEU A 134 -11.81 1.55 -16.20
N PRO A 135 -12.12 1.10 -14.99
CA PRO A 135 -11.12 1.00 -13.92
C PRO A 135 -10.24 -0.22 -14.12
N VAL A 136 -8.95 -0.06 -13.81
CA VAL A 136 -8.06 -1.17 -13.49
C VAL A 136 -8.15 -1.42 -11.99
N ARG A 137 -8.35 -2.66 -11.61
CA ARG A 137 -8.33 -3.14 -10.22
C ARG A 137 -6.97 -3.75 -9.96
N VAL A 138 -6.44 -3.52 -8.76
CA VAL A 138 -5.09 -3.97 -8.39
C VAL A 138 -5.15 -4.60 -7.00
N HIS A 139 -4.61 -5.81 -6.86
CA HIS A 139 -4.11 -6.34 -5.60
C HIS A 139 -2.60 -6.17 -5.59
N ASP A 140 -2.12 -5.50 -4.55
CA ASP A 140 -0.70 -5.34 -4.29
C ASP A 140 -0.52 -5.75 -2.82
N SER A 141 0.18 -6.87 -2.56
CA SER A 141 -0.01 -7.58 -1.30
C SER A 141 1.24 -8.37 -0.91
N TYR A 142 1.45 -8.49 0.39
CA TYR A 142 2.37 -9.47 0.99
C TYR A 142 1.59 -10.36 1.93
N VAL A 143 1.51 -11.64 1.62
CA VAL A 143 0.70 -12.60 2.39
C VAL A 143 1.45 -13.89 2.64
N ALA A 144 1.77 -14.17 3.89
CA ALA A 144 2.40 -15.42 4.32
C ALA A 144 3.73 -15.73 3.60
N GLY A 145 4.53 -14.70 3.30
CA GLY A 145 5.82 -14.84 2.61
C GLY A 145 5.73 -14.75 1.08
N GLU A 146 4.54 -14.56 0.52
CA GLU A 146 4.32 -14.40 -0.92
C GLU A 146 3.98 -12.95 -1.24
N GLY A 147 4.72 -12.35 -2.20
CA GLY A 147 4.39 -11.08 -2.80
C GLY A 147 3.43 -11.26 -3.98
N VAL A 148 2.45 -10.40 -4.12
CA VAL A 148 1.43 -10.44 -5.18
C VAL A 148 1.21 -9.06 -5.75
N LEU A 149 1.46 -8.91 -7.05
CA LEU A 149 1.01 -7.76 -7.85
C LEU A 149 0.09 -8.26 -8.96
N HIS A 150 -1.21 -8.18 -8.75
CA HIS A 150 -2.21 -8.60 -9.71
C HIS A 150 -3.07 -7.41 -10.15
N ALA A 151 -3.04 -7.08 -11.44
CA ALA A 151 -3.86 -6.02 -12.01
C ALA A 151 -4.80 -6.55 -13.08
N SER A 152 -6.05 -6.09 -13.06
CA SER A 152 -7.08 -6.54 -14.00
C SER A 152 -8.00 -5.41 -14.45
N LEU A 153 -8.19 -5.30 -15.77
CA LEU A 153 -9.19 -4.41 -16.34
C LEU A 153 -10.59 -4.96 -16.06
N LEU A 154 -11.43 -4.18 -15.38
CA LEU A 154 -12.80 -4.52 -14.96
C LEU A 154 -12.91 -5.78 -14.06
N GLY A 155 -11.80 -6.35 -13.58
CA GLY A 155 -11.77 -7.65 -12.90
C GLY A 155 -11.95 -8.85 -13.84
N LEU A 156 -11.80 -8.67 -15.15
CA LEU A 156 -12.00 -9.68 -16.18
C LEU A 156 -10.72 -10.02 -16.94
N PHE A 157 -10.00 -9.00 -17.38
CA PHE A 157 -8.83 -9.16 -18.23
C PHE A 157 -7.59 -8.85 -17.40
N THR A 158 -6.77 -9.84 -17.15
CA THR A 158 -5.48 -9.69 -16.45
C THR A 158 -4.54 -8.81 -17.27
N VAL A 159 -3.97 -7.80 -16.63
CA VAL A 159 -3.00 -6.86 -17.21
C VAL A 159 -1.60 -7.15 -16.66
N VAL A 160 -1.52 -7.40 -15.35
CA VAL A 160 -0.30 -7.78 -14.65
C VAL A 160 -0.63 -8.95 -13.73
N ASP A 161 0.25 -9.94 -13.67
CA ASP A 161 0.13 -11.09 -12.75
C ASP A 161 1.53 -11.55 -12.34
N MET A 162 2.02 -10.96 -11.27
CA MET A 162 3.32 -11.27 -10.68
C MET A 162 3.09 -11.75 -9.25
N HIS A 163 3.61 -12.91 -8.94
CA HIS A 163 3.57 -13.46 -7.59
C HIS A 163 4.75 -14.39 -7.40
N ASP A 164 5.47 -14.21 -6.33
CA ASP A 164 6.59 -15.05 -5.93
C ASP A 164 6.94 -14.91 -4.45
N THR A 165 7.90 -15.71 -4.02
CA THR A 165 8.52 -15.65 -2.70
C THR A 165 9.91 -15.00 -2.73
N GLY A 166 10.32 -14.46 -3.86
CA GLY A 166 11.62 -13.82 -4.10
C GLY A 166 11.53 -12.29 -4.15
N GLU A 167 11.86 -11.70 -5.31
CA GLU A 167 12.00 -10.25 -5.47
C GLU A 167 10.68 -9.47 -5.31
N VAL A 168 9.55 -10.04 -5.73
CA VAL A 168 8.24 -9.42 -5.51
C VAL A 168 7.92 -9.41 -4.03
N ALA A 169 8.11 -10.55 -3.35
CA ALA A 169 7.88 -10.65 -1.91
C ALA A 169 8.76 -9.71 -1.10
N GLU A 170 10.05 -9.60 -1.44
CA GLU A 170 10.98 -8.66 -0.80
C GLU A 170 10.52 -7.21 -0.99
N GLY A 171 10.13 -6.83 -2.22
CA GLY A 171 9.63 -5.51 -2.54
C GLY A 171 8.35 -5.15 -1.77
N GLU A 172 7.43 -6.11 -1.60
CA GLU A 172 6.20 -5.89 -0.84
C GLU A 172 6.45 -5.88 0.67
N LEU A 173 7.39 -6.67 1.18
CA LEU A 173 7.80 -6.58 2.58
C LEU A 173 8.46 -5.21 2.89
N MET A 174 9.27 -4.66 1.97
CA MET A 174 9.80 -3.28 2.08
C MET A 174 8.67 -2.25 2.13
N ARG A 175 7.62 -2.42 1.33
CA ARG A 175 6.44 -1.57 1.36
C ARG A 175 5.72 -1.64 2.70
N PHE A 176 5.43 -2.85 3.20
CA PHE A 176 4.85 -3.04 4.54
C PHE A 176 5.65 -2.28 5.60
N PHE A 177 6.97 -2.38 5.54
CA PHE A 177 7.86 -1.81 6.54
C PHE A 177 7.91 -0.27 6.47
N ALA A 178 7.90 0.33 5.27
CA ALA A 178 7.80 1.77 5.10
C ALA A 178 6.44 2.31 5.56
N GLU A 179 5.35 1.60 5.23
CA GLU A 179 3.98 1.94 5.62
C GLU A 179 3.73 1.80 7.13
N ALA A 180 4.64 1.18 7.87
CA ALA A 180 4.54 1.09 9.33
C ALA A 180 4.59 2.45 10.04
N ALA A 181 4.92 3.55 9.34
CA ALA A 181 4.65 4.90 9.81
C ALA A 181 3.17 5.15 10.15
N TRP A 182 2.23 4.41 9.53
CA TRP A 182 0.79 4.45 9.81
C TRP A 182 0.35 3.58 11.00
N TYR A 183 1.19 2.62 11.41
CA TYR A 183 0.96 1.71 12.54
C TYR A 183 2.25 1.52 13.35
N PRO A 184 2.74 2.60 13.98
CA PRO A 184 4.10 2.70 14.50
C PRO A 184 4.48 1.68 15.56
N THR A 185 3.52 1.02 16.21
CA THR A 185 3.81 -0.08 17.14
C THR A 185 4.49 -1.27 16.46
N ALA A 186 4.31 -1.45 15.14
CA ALA A 186 4.97 -2.50 14.37
C ALA A 186 6.47 -2.23 14.14
N LEU A 187 6.95 -1.01 14.42
CA LEU A 187 8.36 -0.63 14.31
C LEU A 187 9.13 -0.80 15.62
N LEU A 188 8.47 -1.18 16.72
CA LEU A 188 9.10 -1.34 18.02
C LEU A 188 10.07 -2.54 18.06
N PRO A 189 11.13 -2.51 18.87
CA PRO A 189 12.05 -3.63 19.03
C PRO A 189 11.36 -4.94 19.43
N SER A 190 10.32 -4.89 20.23
CA SER A 190 9.49 -6.04 20.59
C SER A 190 8.79 -6.73 19.41
N GLN A 191 8.78 -6.07 18.23
CA GLN A 191 8.27 -6.63 16.97
C GLN A 191 9.41 -7.12 16.06
N ASP A 192 10.58 -7.43 16.62
CA ASP A 192 11.79 -7.93 15.94
C ASP A 192 12.44 -6.90 15.00
N VAL A 193 12.16 -5.62 15.18
CA VAL A 193 12.82 -4.55 14.44
C VAL A 193 14.11 -4.13 15.16
N ARG A 194 15.23 -4.18 14.43
CA ARG A 194 16.53 -3.73 14.91
C ARG A 194 16.85 -2.36 14.38
N TRP A 195 17.27 -1.45 15.26
CA TRP A 195 17.61 -0.09 14.92
C TRP A 195 19.10 0.19 15.09
N GLU A 196 19.72 0.81 14.10
CA GLU A 196 21.13 1.21 14.08
C GLU A 196 21.26 2.67 13.72
N ALA A 197 22.11 3.41 14.43
CA ALA A 197 22.34 4.83 14.13
C ALA A 197 22.96 5.01 12.72
N ALA A 198 22.40 5.96 11.94
CA ALA A 198 22.92 6.33 10.63
C ALA A 198 23.31 7.82 10.57
N GLY A 199 22.90 8.62 11.54
CA GLY A 199 23.20 10.05 11.61
C GLY A 199 22.41 10.74 12.72
N GLY A 200 22.53 12.05 12.81
CA GLY A 200 21.88 12.85 13.87
C GLY A 200 20.35 12.83 13.80
N ARG A 201 19.79 12.63 12.59
CA ARG A 201 18.34 12.57 12.33
C ARG A 201 17.96 11.35 11.48
N SER A 202 18.78 10.31 11.45
CA SER A 202 18.50 9.10 10.68
C SER A 202 18.95 7.83 11.40
N ALA A 203 18.28 6.73 11.10
CA ALA A 203 18.62 5.40 11.59
C ALA A 203 18.25 4.35 10.54
N TYR A 204 19.03 3.30 10.45
CA TYR A 204 18.64 2.10 9.75
C TYR A 204 17.73 1.25 10.62
N ALA A 205 16.68 0.74 10.01
CA ALA A 205 15.85 -0.31 10.59
C ALA A 205 15.96 -1.59 9.78
N THR A 206 16.09 -2.72 10.46
CA THR A 206 16.15 -4.05 9.86
C THR A 206 15.00 -4.91 10.37
N LEU A 207 14.29 -5.54 9.45
CA LEU A 207 13.24 -6.50 9.72
C LEU A 207 13.55 -7.81 9.02
N ALA A 208 13.43 -8.93 9.74
CA ALA A 208 13.52 -10.27 9.17
C ALA A 208 12.16 -10.96 9.23
N GLU A 209 11.71 -11.48 8.08
CA GLU A 209 10.48 -12.27 7.97
C GLU A 209 10.71 -13.44 7.00
N GLY A 210 10.55 -14.67 7.50
CA GLY A 210 10.85 -15.86 6.72
C GLY A 210 12.31 -15.90 6.24
N GLU A 211 12.49 -15.97 4.92
CA GLU A 211 13.81 -15.95 4.28
C GLU A 211 14.29 -14.54 3.92
N HIS A 212 13.44 -13.52 4.08
CA HIS A 212 13.75 -12.14 3.74
C HIS A 212 14.31 -11.38 4.93
N THR A 213 15.37 -10.61 4.67
CA THR A 213 15.90 -9.62 5.62
C THR A 213 16.04 -8.30 4.89
N ILE A 214 15.20 -7.36 5.25
CA ILE A 214 15.18 -6.03 4.64
C ILE A 214 15.79 -5.01 5.59
N ARG A 215 16.52 -4.04 5.03
CA ARG A 215 17.14 -2.94 5.76
C ARG A 215 16.83 -1.63 5.05
N MET A 216 16.19 -0.70 5.76
CA MET A 216 15.76 0.58 5.21
C MET A 216 16.26 1.74 6.07
N LEU A 217 16.51 2.88 5.44
CA LEU A 217 16.92 4.11 6.11
C LEU A 217 15.69 4.96 6.42
N PHE A 218 15.46 5.24 7.69
CA PHE A 218 14.44 6.16 8.19
C PHE A 218 15.09 7.50 8.51
N THR A 219 14.53 8.60 7.98
CA THR A 219 14.92 9.95 8.37
C THR A 219 13.78 10.63 9.12
N PHE A 220 14.15 11.47 10.06
CA PHE A 220 13.20 12.13 10.95
C PHE A 220 13.31 13.66 10.79
N ASP A 221 12.16 14.33 10.81
CA ASP A 221 12.08 15.79 10.80
C ASP A 221 12.53 16.38 12.15
N GLU A 222 12.51 17.71 12.25
CA GLU A 222 12.90 18.44 13.49
C GLU A 222 11.96 18.16 14.67
N ARG A 223 10.73 17.76 14.40
CA ARG A 223 9.74 17.35 15.42
C ARG A 223 9.94 15.92 15.90
N GLY A 224 10.85 15.15 15.27
CA GLY A 224 11.10 13.76 15.54
C GLY A 224 10.11 12.81 14.85
N LEU A 225 9.40 13.25 13.80
CA LEU A 225 8.48 12.44 13.01
C LEU A 225 9.21 11.85 11.79
N ILE A 226 8.81 10.67 11.33
CA ILE A 226 9.35 10.10 10.09
C ILE A 226 9.02 11.05 8.93
N ASP A 227 10.07 11.54 8.25
CA ASP A 227 9.98 12.35 7.05
C ASP A 227 10.09 11.47 5.80
N THR A 228 11.14 10.62 5.75
CA THR A 228 11.33 9.69 4.64
C THR A 228 11.72 8.30 5.12
N VAL A 229 11.39 7.31 4.30
CA VAL A 229 11.89 5.94 4.40
C VAL A 229 12.45 5.56 3.03
N SER A 230 13.70 5.11 2.96
CA SER A 230 14.35 4.78 1.70
C SER A 230 15.04 3.43 1.70
N ALA A 231 15.08 2.81 0.53
CA ALA A 231 15.85 1.62 0.22
C ALA A 231 16.88 1.95 -0.85
N GLU A 232 18.12 1.47 -0.68
CA GLU A 232 19.18 1.63 -1.70
C GLU A 232 18.84 0.88 -2.98
N THR A 233 18.15 -0.26 -2.81
CA THR A 233 17.66 -1.09 -3.90
C THR A 233 16.29 -1.66 -3.58
N ARG A 234 15.36 -1.52 -4.51
CA ARG A 234 14.07 -2.21 -4.53
C ARG A 234 13.78 -2.67 -5.95
N GLY A 235 13.23 -3.86 -6.12
CA GLY A 235 12.85 -4.37 -7.43
C GLY A 235 11.80 -3.47 -8.09
N ARG A 236 12.15 -2.89 -9.27
CA ARG A 236 11.24 -2.11 -10.10
C ARG A 236 10.91 -2.91 -11.35
N ALA A 237 9.63 -3.16 -11.58
CA ALA A 237 9.18 -3.80 -12.82
C ALA A 237 9.31 -2.81 -14.00
N LEU A 238 10.09 -3.19 -15.01
CA LEU A 238 10.25 -2.48 -16.28
C LEU A 238 10.00 -3.48 -17.42
N GLY A 239 8.79 -3.49 -17.96
CA GLY A 239 8.35 -4.56 -18.85
C GLY A 239 8.34 -5.92 -18.14
N ASP A 240 9.07 -6.88 -18.70
CA ASP A 240 9.18 -8.24 -18.16
C ASP A 240 10.38 -8.42 -17.20
N GLU A 241 11.14 -7.37 -16.91
CA GLU A 241 12.33 -7.41 -16.07
C GLU A 241 12.09 -6.70 -14.72
N ILE A 242 12.72 -7.22 -13.66
CA ILE A 242 12.80 -6.52 -12.36
C ILE A 242 14.21 -5.94 -12.25
N VAL A 243 14.27 -4.61 -12.13
CA VAL A 243 15.53 -3.86 -12.08
C VAL A 243 15.72 -3.26 -10.69
N PRO A 244 16.81 -3.60 -9.98
CA PRO A 244 17.16 -2.97 -8.70
C PRO A 244 17.27 -1.45 -8.86
N THR A 245 16.41 -0.71 -8.18
CA THR A 245 16.34 0.76 -8.30
C THR A 245 16.21 1.36 -6.90
N PRO A 246 16.94 2.45 -6.58
CA PRO A 246 16.73 3.17 -5.32
C PRO A 246 15.30 3.70 -5.22
N TRP A 247 14.74 3.64 -4.01
CA TRP A 247 13.35 3.94 -3.74
C TRP A 247 13.19 4.77 -2.47
N GLN A 248 12.18 5.66 -2.45
CA GLN A 248 11.87 6.49 -1.29
C GLN A 248 10.36 6.65 -1.12
N GLY A 249 9.89 6.53 0.14
CA GLY A 249 8.62 7.02 0.60
C GLY A 249 8.80 8.28 1.43
N ARG A 250 7.91 9.26 1.26
CA ARG A 250 7.86 10.52 2.03
C ARG A 250 6.52 10.63 2.72
N PHE A 251 6.49 11.20 3.96
CA PHE A 251 5.31 11.27 4.81
C PHE A 251 5.13 12.68 5.39
N TRP A 252 3.87 13.17 5.42
CA TRP A 252 3.53 14.45 6.02
C TRP A 252 2.07 14.49 6.50
N ASP A 253 1.59 15.65 6.97
CA ASP A 253 0.27 15.87 7.58
C ASP A 253 -0.02 14.90 8.73
N TYR A 254 0.86 14.88 9.74
CA TYR A 254 0.69 14.03 10.91
C TYR A 254 -0.50 14.46 11.76
N ARG A 255 -1.38 13.50 12.08
CA ARG A 255 -2.60 13.68 12.88
C ARG A 255 -2.75 12.56 13.90
N GLU A 256 -3.41 12.87 15.02
CA GLU A 256 -3.74 11.83 15.99
C GLU A 256 -4.85 10.92 15.44
N ARG A 257 -4.60 9.60 15.45
CA ARG A 257 -5.54 8.55 15.08
C ARG A 257 -5.36 7.36 16.03
N GLY A 258 -6.44 6.95 16.68
CA GLY A 258 -6.41 5.81 17.60
C GLY A 258 -5.37 5.96 18.73
N GLY A 259 -5.10 7.18 19.19
CA GLY A 259 -4.12 7.48 20.24
C GLY A 259 -2.67 7.56 19.75
N MET A 260 -2.40 7.38 18.48
CA MET A 260 -1.09 7.49 17.83
C MET A 260 -1.03 8.69 16.89
N LEU A 261 0.15 9.32 16.75
CA LEU A 261 0.39 10.39 15.79
C LEU A 261 0.92 9.79 14.49
N VAL A 262 0.12 9.82 13.42
CA VAL A 262 0.43 9.15 12.15
C VAL A 262 0.26 10.09 10.97
N PRO A 263 1.04 9.93 9.86
CA PRO A 263 0.91 10.76 8.68
C PRO A 263 -0.38 10.42 7.93
N LEU A 264 -1.06 11.42 7.37
CA LEU A 264 -2.22 11.19 6.51
C LEU A 264 -1.88 11.28 5.02
N ASP A 265 -0.80 11.95 4.67
CA ASP A 265 -0.33 12.09 3.31
C ASP A 265 1.00 11.38 3.10
N GLY A 266 1.17 10.82 1.90
CA GLY A 266 2.42 10.19 1.50
C GLY A 266 2.62 10.21 -0.01
N GLU A 267 3.88 10.14 -0.39
CA GLU A 267 4.33 10.02 -1.77
C GLU A 267 5.42 8.96 -1.85
N VAL A 268 5.45 8.19 -2.92
CA VAL A 268 6.57 7.27 -3.19
C VAL A 268 7.15 7.54 -4.57
N ALA A 269 8.48 7.42 -4.65
CA ALA A 269 9.25 7.70 -5.84
C ALA A 269 10.35 6.66 -6.07
N TRP A 270 10.65 6.40 -7.32
CA TRP A 270 11.89 5.81 -7.75
C TRP A 270 12.96 6.89 -7.86
N LEU A 271 14.20 6.56 -7.52
CA LEU A 271 15.34 7.49 -7.56
C LEU A 271 16.41 7.00 -8.56
N PRO A 272 16.09 6.83 -9.85
CA PRO A 272 17.06 6.45 -10.84
C PRO A 272 18.06 7.61 -11.10
N PRO A 273 19.21 7.34 -11.78
CA PRO A 273 20.21 8.37 -12.05
C PRO A 273 19.70 9.62 -12.79
N GLU A 274 18.61 9.47 -13.54
CA GLU A 274 18.00 10.57 -14.33
C GLU A 274 17.19 11.53 -13.46
N GLY A 275 16.98 11.23 -12.19
CA GLY A 275 16.24 12.06 -11.21
C GLY A 275 15.04 11.37 -10.62
N GLU A 276 14.48 12.00 -9.59
CA GLU A 276 13.32 11.49 -8.85
C GLU A 276 12.09 11.32 -9.76
N LYS A 277 11.44 10.17 -9.67
CA LYS A 277 10.24 9.80 -10.43
C LYS A 277 9.12 9.38 -9.47
N PRO A 278 8.30 10.32 -8.97
CA PRO A 278 7.14 9.99 -8.16
C PRO A 278 6.12 9.19 -8.97
N TYR A 279 5.61 8.10 -8.38
CA TYR A 279 4.62 7.26 -9.06
C TYR A 279 3.33 7.04 -8.27
N TRP A 280 3.33 7.32 -6.97
CA TRP A 280 2.15 7.21 -6.12
C TRP A 280 2.07 8.40 -5.16
N ARG A 281 0.91 9.00 -5.05
CA ARG A 281 0.54 10.00 -4.04
C ARG A 281 -0.76 9.60 -3.42
N GLY A 282 -0.81 9.53 -2.09
CA GLY A 282 -2.00 9.08 -1.38
C GLY A 282 -2.33 9.91 -0.17
N HIS A 283 -3.61 9.98 0.12
CA HIS A 283 -4.18 10.57 1.32
C HIS A 283 -5.03 9.51 2.04
N ILE A 284 -4.82 9.34 3.35
CA ILE A 284 -5.62 8.46 4.19
C ILE A 284 -6.94 9.17 4.53
N THR A 285 -8.04 8.63 4.04
CA THR A 285 -9.38 9.12 4.34
C THR A 285 -9.97 8.49 5.61
N GLU A 286 -9.62 7.22 5.87
CA GLU A 286 -10.05 6.47 7.04
C GLU A 286 -8.93 5.53 7.49
N ILE A 287 -8.72 5.41 8.81
CA ILE A 287 -7.84 4.42 9.41
C ILE A 287 -8.45 3.87 10.71
N HIS A 288 -8.49 2.55 10.83
CA HIS A 288 -9.03 1.85 11.98
C HIS A 288 -8.04 0.80 12.47
N TYR A 289 -7.74 0.84 13.76
CA TYR A 289 -6.81 -0.08 14.41
C TYR A 289 -7.54 -1.17 15.17
N GLN A 290 -7.00 -2.37 15.07
CA GLN A 290 -7.36 -3.50 15.93
C GLN A 290 -6.29 -3.61 17.01
N PRO A 291 -6.61 -3.43 18.29
CA PRO A 291 -5.64 -3.63 19.37
C PRO A 291 -5.24 -5.10 19.47
N ALA A 292 -4.08 -5.37 20.04
CA ALA A 292 -3.73 -6.71 20.49
C ALA A 292 -4.72 -7.17 21.58
N PRO A 293 -5.19 -8.43 21.53
CA PRO A 293 -6.19 -8.95 22.42
C PRO A 293 -5.68 -9.07 23.87
#